data_e69d67309b3d2b85088bdd19b72afe12
#
_entry.id   e69d67309b3d2b85088bdd19b72afe12
#
_cell.length_a   1.000
_cell.length_b   1.000
_cell.length_c   1.000
_cell.angle_alpha   90.00
_cell.angle_beta   90.00
_cell.angle_gamma   90.00
#
_symmetry.space_group_name_H-M   'P 1'
#
loop_
_entity.id
_entity.type
_entity.pdbx_description
1 polymer ?
#
loop_
_entity_poly.entity_id
_entity_poly.type
_entity_poly.pdbx_seq_one_letter_code
_entity_poly.pdbx_strand_id
1 'polypeptide(L)'
;MKLINSYRSLRPEEGPLQSAHRILPFVGLAILTIVFAATSRADAAAVSNSAVEAKLAYCQDCHGPLGQGYRGFFPIPRLAGQQIEYLDNQLRAFVERRRPNPIMSNVAHVLSPDMITALATKFRDFNPKPLGGGPKELVAKGERIFQDGVPEANVAACAACHGPKALGHEEIPRLAGQLYPYLIKELTNWSKERGQNPAKPDTSFIMAPVAHSLTRSQVDAVAAYLSDLK
;
A
#
# COMPACT_ATOMS: atom_id res chain seq x y z
N MET A 1 52.98 19.90 -8.48
CA MET A 1 53.72 19.40 -9.64
C MET A 1 52.73 19.37 -10.81
N LYS A 2 53.04 20.21 -11.82
CA LYS A 2 52.27 20.47 -13.04
C LYS A 2 52.15 19.22 -13.90
N LEU A 3 51.04 19.06 -14.63
CA LEU A 3 51.06 18.91 -16.08
C LEU A 3 49.63 19.10 -16.65
N ILE A 4 49.53 20.16 -17.40
CA ILE A 4 48.52 20.56 -18.37
C ILE A 4 48.80 19.72 -19.64
N ASN A 5 47.75 19.27 -20.33
CA ASN A 5 47.83 19.17 -21.79
C ASN A 5 46.48 19.34 -22.48
N SER A 6 46.49 20.41 -23.23
CA SER A 6 45.62 20.86 -24.32
C SER A 6 45.43 19.81 -25.43
N TYR A 7 44.24 19.68 -25.97
CA TYR A 7 44.06 19.32 -27.37
C TYR A 7 43.13 20.32 -28.07
N ARG A 8 43.75 20.88 -29.07
CA ARG A 8 43.39 21.99 -29.95
C ARG A 8 42.52 21.48 -31.11
N SER A 9 41.58 22.31 -31.48
CA SER A 9 40.69 22.28 -32.64
C SER A 9 41.37 21.95 -33.97
N LEU A 10 40.66 21.23 -34.83
CA LEU A 10 40.81 21.32 -36.28
C LEU A 10 39.41 21.40 -36.92
N ARG A 11 39.11 22.57 -37.54
CA ARG A 11 38.05 22.70 -38.53
C ARG A 11 38.66 22.43 -39.91
N PRO A 12 37.92 21.94 -40.87
CA PRO A 12 38.19 22.20 -42.28
C PRO A 12 37.19 23.20 -42.84
N GLU A 13 37.74 24.00 -43.71
CA GLU A 13 37.17 25.17 -44.38
C GLU A 13 36.18 24.82 -45.50
N GLU A 14 35.34 25.79 -45.75
CA GLU A 14 34.41 25.81 -46.86
C GLU A 14 35.10 26.16 -48.19
N GLY A 15 34.64 25.59 -49.29
CA GLY A 15 34.93 26.01 -50.64
C GLY A 15 33.71 25.88 -51.56
N PRO A 16 33.40 26.88 -52.38
CA PRO A 16 32.15 26.98 -53.12
C PRO A 16 32.28 26.34 -54.52
N LEU A 17 31.22 25.60 -54.92
CA LEU A 17 31.03 25.31 -56.34
C LEU A 17 29.57 25.58 -56.73
N GLN A 18 29.42 26.68 -57.47
CA GLN A 18 28.24 27.02 -58.27
C GLN A 18 28.12 26.03 -59.44
N SER A 19 26.92 25.49 -59.65
CA SER A 19 26.49 25.08 -60.99
C SER A 19 24.96 25.15 -61.08
N ALA A 20 24.54 26.08 -61.92
CA ALA A 20 23.16 26.24 -62.33
C ALA A 20 22.76 25.16 -63.33
N HIS A 21 21.58 24.56 -63.18
CA HIS A 21 20.80 24.07 -64.33
C HIS A 21 19.31 23.84 -64.01
N ARG A 22 18.49 24.67 -64.67
CA ARG A 22 17.21 24.40 -65.31
C ARG A 22 16.00 23.90 -64.47
N ILE A 23 15.09 24.83 -64.39
CA ILE A 23 13.70 24.75 -63.99
C ILE A 23 12.89 23.89 -65.00
N LEU A 24 12.17 22.91 -64.53
CA LEU A 24 11.00 22.32 -65.17
C LEU A 24 9.89 22.17 -64.11
N PRO A 25 8.67 22.63 -64.36
CA PRO A 25 7.61 22.52 -63.39
C PRO A 25 6.93 21.16 -63.55
N PHE A 26 7.13 20.24 -62.59
CA PHE A 26 6.25 19.11 -62.40
C PHE A 26 5.18 19.48 -61.41
N VAL A 27 3.95 19.64 -61.91
CA VAL A 27 2.76 19.66 -61.07
C VAL A 27 2.55 18.24 -60.57
N GLY A 28 3.08 18.00 -59.40
CA GLY A 28 2.87 16.73 -58.67
C GLY A 28 1.74 16.91 -57.67
N LEU A 29 0.62 16.27 -57.98
CA LEU A 29 -0.54 16.14 -57.09
C LEU A 29 -0.10 15.37 -55.81
N ALA A 30 0.17 16.11 -54.73
CA ALA A 30 0.47 15.49 -53.41
C ALA A 30 -0.82 14.95 -52.81
N ILE A 31 -1.06 13.65 -52.97
CA ILE A 31 -2.07 12.95 -52.21
C ILE A 31 -1.57 12.83 -50.76
N LEU A 32 -2.07 13.72 -49.91
CA LEU A 32 -1.83 13.71 -48.49
C LEU A 32 -2.62 12.53 -47.89
N THR A 33 -2.02 11.34 -47.79
CA THR A 33 -2.56 10.22 -47.04
C THR A 33 -2.42 10.52 -45.56
N ILE A 34 -3.48 11.05 -44.96
CA ILE A 34 -3.59 11.14 -43.50
C ILE A 34 -3.74 9.73 -42.97
N VAL A 35 -2.64 9.10 -42.54
CA VAL A 35 -2.67 7.88 -41.75
C VAL A 35 -3.20 8.26 -40.36
N PHE A 36 -4.50 8.06 -40.18
CA PHE A 36 -5.09 8.02 -38.83
C PHE A 36 -4.47 6.83 -38.09
N ALA A 37 -3.40 7.07 -37.35
CA ALA A 37 -2.95 6.14 -36.34
C ALA A 37 -4.06 6.08 -35.26
N ALA A 38 -4.99 5.15 -35.42
CA ALA A 38 -5.90 4.79 -34.36
C ALA A 38 -5.02 4.21 -33.22
N THR A 39 -4.68 5.08 -32.26
CA THR A 39 -4.16 4.64 -30.97
C THR A 39 -5.30 3.85 -30.32
N SER A 40 -5.31 2.55 -30.51
CA SER A 40 -6.11 1.66 -29.69
C SER A 40 -5.63 1.84 -28.25
N ARG A 41 -6.33 2.74 -27.50
CA ARG A 41 -6.36 2.63 -26.06
C ARG A 41 -6.89 1.24 -25.79
N ALA A 42 -6.04 0.34 -25.30
CA ALA A 42 -6.51 -0.85 -24.65
C ALA A 42 -7.29 -0.35 -23.42
N ASP A 43 -8.61 -0.23 -23.57
CA ASP A 43 -9.50 -0.08 -22.43
C ASP A 43 -9.23 -1.30 -21.56
N ALA A 44 -8.63 -1.08 -20.38
CA ALA A 44 -8.50 -2.11 -19.38
C ALA A 44 -9.93 -2.59 -19.11
N ALA A 45 -10.25 -3.78 -19.56
CA ALA A 45 -11.60 -4.33 -19.41
C ALA A 45 -11.92 -4.35 -17.92
N ALA A 46 -12.98 -3.64 -17.51
CA ALA A 46 -13.42 -3.59 -16.13
C ALA A 46 -13.55 -5.02 -15.58
N VAL A 47 -13.01 -5.26 -14.39
CA VAL A 47 -13.03 -6.59 -13.76
C VAL A 47 -14.49 -7.04 -13.59
N SER A 48 -14.85 -8.22 -14.09
CA SER A 48 -16.22 -8.72 -13.98
C SER A 48 -16.60 -9.05 -12.53
N ASN A 49 -17.86 -8.84 -12.16
CA ASN A 49 -18.37 -9.17 -10.83
C ASN A 49 -18.10 -10.64 -10.46
N SER A 50 -18.26 -11.57 -11.39
CA SER A 50 -17.98 -12.99 -11.14
C SER A 50 -16.51 -13.27 -10.81
N ALA A 51 -15.58 -12.56 -11.47
CA ALA A 51 -14.15 -12.66 -11.15
C ALA A 51 -13.83 -12.08 -9.75
N VAL A 52 -14.48 -10.97 -9.38
CA VAL A 52 -14.35 -10.38 -8.05
C VAL A 52 -14.86 -11.34 -6.98
N GLU A 53 -16.06 -11.91 -7.14
CA GLU A 53 -16.62 -12.85 -6.17
C GLU A 53 -15.78 -14.13 -6.03
N ALA A 54 -15.26 -14.69 -7.13
CA ALA A 54 -14.37 -15.84 -7.07
C ALA A 54 -13.07 -15.53 -6.32
N LYS A 55 -12.49 -14.33 -6.54
CA LYS A 55 -11.28 -13.91 -5.85
C LYS A 55 -11.55 -13.57 -4.39
N LEU A 56 -12.71 -12.98 -4.08
CA LEU A 56 -13.15 -12.72 -2.72
C LEU A 56 -13.28 -14.02 -1.91
N ALA A 57 -13.93 -15.05 -2.47
CA ALA A 57 -14.04 -16.36 -1.85
C ALA A 57 -12.65 -16.95 -1.50
N TYR A 58 -11.70 -16.87 -2.43
CA TYR A 58 -10.32 -17.28 -2.18
C TYR A 58 -9.64 -16.52 -1.01
N CYS A 59 -9.88 -15.22 -0.88
CA CYS A 59 -9.37 -14.45 0.26
C CYS A 59 -10.03 -14.89 1.57
N GLN A 60 -11.33 -15.17 1.53
CA GLN A 60 -12.13 -15.57 2.68
C GLN A 60 -11.71 -16.94 3.25
N ASP A 61 -11.14 -17.84 2.47
CA ASP A 61 -10.61 -19.13 2.95
C ASP A 61 -9.60 -18.94 4.10
N CYS A 62 -8.82 -17.88 4.07
CA CYS A 62 -7.86 -17.57 5.12
C CYS A 62 -8.35 -16.47 6.07
N HIS A 63 -8.96 -15.40 5.53
CA HIS A 63 -9.36 -14.23 6.31
C HIS A 63 -10.75 -14.36 6.96
N GLY A 64 -11.40 -15.51 6.79
CA GLY A 64 -12.74 -15.82 7.30
C GLY A 64 -13.87 -15.34 6.37
N PRO A 65 -15.05 -15.98 6.43
CA PRO A 65 -16.14 -15.78 5.48
C PRO A 65 -16.70 -14.35 5.42
N LEU A 66 -16.50 -13.56 6.46
CA LEU A 66 -16.83 -12.13 6.49
C LEU A 66 -15.58 -11.26 6.71
N GLY A 67 -14.39 -11.79 6.42
CA GLY A 67 -13.14 -11.07 6.63
C GLY A 67 -12.83 -10.75 8.10
N GLN A 68 -13.40 -11.49 9.05
CA GLN A 68 -13.21 -11.28 10.49
C GLN A 68 -11.84 -11.68 11.01
N GLY A 69 -11.05 -12.38 10.19
CA GLY A 69 -9.74 -12.91 10.56
C GLY A 69 -9.78 -14.29 11.22
N TYR A 70 -8.60 -14.78 11.59
CA TYR A 70 -8.41 -16.07 12.26
C TYR A 70 -7.38 -15.97 13.39
N ARG A 71 -7.72 -16.47 14.59
CA ARG A 71 -6.90 -16.38 15.81
C ARG A 71 -5.99 -17.58 16.08
N GLY A 72 -5.68 -18.38 15.07
CA GLY A 72 -4.79 -19.53 15.22
C GLY A 72 -3.36 -19.15 15.61
N PHE A 73 -2.47 -20.14 15.64
CA PHE A 73 -1.05 -19.96 15.97
C PHE A 73 -0.38 -18.88 15.13
N PHE A 74 -0.74 -18.80 13.85
CA PHE A 74 -0.43 -17.68 12.98
C PHE A 74 -1.68 -16.83 12.80
N PRO A 75 -1.80 -15.69 13.49
CA PRO A 75 -3.00 -14.86 13.39
C PRO A 75 -3.11 -14.25 11.98
N ILE A 76 -4.25 -14.49 11.34
CA ILE A 76 -4.58 -13.91 10.03
C ILE A 76 -5.50 -12.71 10.27
N PRO A 77 -5.15 -11.50 9.82
CA PRO A 77 -5.82 -10.28 10.22
C PRO A 77 -7.28 -10.20 9.75
N ARG A 78 -8.07 -9.45 10.53
CA ARG A 78 -9.37 -8.94 10.11
C ARG A 78 -9.16 -7.95 8.96
N LEU A 79 -9.93 -8.12 7.88
CA LEU A 79 -10.03 -7.21 6.76
C LEU A 79 -11.35 -6.44 6.74
N ALA A 80 -12.37 -6.98 7.39
CA ALA A 80 -13.72 -6.42 7.45
C ALA A 80 -13.74 -5.01 8.04
N GLY A 81 -14.40 -4.10 7.33
CA GLY A 81 -14.55 -2.69 7.71
C GLY A 81 -13.27 -1.86 7.58
N GLN A 82 -12.22 -2.39 6.94
CA GLN A 82 -10.95 -1.69 6.77
C GLN A 82 -11.06 -0.63 5.66
N GLN A 83 -10.25 0.43 5.75
CA GLN A 83 -10.20 1.50 4.77
C GLN A 83 -9.73 0.97 3.41
N ILE A 84 -10.35 1.44 2.33
CA ILE A 84 -10.06 0.98 0.95
C ILE A 84 -8.61 1.33 0.60
N GLU A 85 -8.21 2.57 0.87
CA GLU A 85 -6.88 3.09 0.59
C GLU A 85 -5.79 2.32 1.35
N TYR A 86 -6.07 1.98 2.61
CA TYR A 86 -5.17 1.15 3.41
C TYR A 86 -5.04 -0.27 2.83
N LEU A 87 -6.14 -0.92 2.45
CA LEU A 87 -6.09 -2.26 1.86
C LEU A 87 -5.36 -2.25 0.52
N ASP A 88 -5.62 -1.26 -0.34
CA ASP A 88 -4.91 -1.08 -1.60
C ASP A 88 -3.41 -0.92 -1.37
N ASN A 89 -3.01 0.00 -0.50
CA ASN A 89 -1.60 0.22 -0.14
C ASN A 89 -0.95 -1.05 0.41
N GLN A 90 -1.63 -1.81 1.29
CA GLN A 90 -1.07 -3.03 1.86
C GLN A 90 -0.90 -4.14 0.82
N LEU A 91 -1.85 -4.34 -0.10
CA LEU A 91 -1.70 -5.32 -1.18
C LEU A 91 -0.54 -4.95 -2.10
N ARG A 92 -0.39 -3.66 -2.45
CA ARG A 92 0.79 -3.17 -3.20
C ARG A 92 2.08 -3.34 -2.41
N ALA A 93 2.06 -3.08 -1.09
CA ALA A 93 3.23 -3.23 -0.23
C ALA A 93 3.79 -4.66 -0.21
N PHE A 94 2.93 -5.68 -0.32
CA PHE A 94 3.38 -7.06 -0.47
C PHE A 94 4.04 -7.32 -1.82
N VAL A 95 3.49 -6.81 -2.92
CA VAL A 95 4.08 -6.91 -4.27
C VAL A 95 5.43 -6.20 -4.33
N GLU A 96 5.52 -5.01 -3.77
CA GLU A 96 6.70 -4.15 -3.78
C GLU A 96 7.73 -4.52 -2.71
N ARG A 97 7.45 -5.52 -1.89
CA ARG A 97 8.30 -5.98 -0.78
C ARG A 97 8.59 -4.90 0.27
N ARG A 98 7.74 -3.89 0.37
CA ARG A 98 7.74 -2.93 1.50
C ARG A 98 7.25 -3.61 2.78
N ARG A 99 6.40 -4.63 2.61
CA ARG A 99 5.88 -5.49 3.67
C ARG A 99 6.21 -6.95 3.34
N PRO A 100 7.18 -7.57 4.03
CA PRO A 100 7.57 -8.95 3.75
C PRO A 100 6.54 -9.94 4.29
N ASN A 101 5.94 -10.71 3.41
CA ASN A 101 5.13 -11.88 3.75
C ASN A 101 5.05 -12.77 2.51
N PRO A 102 5.73 -13.94 2.50
CA PRO A 102 5.79 -14.78 1.30
C PRO A 102 4.42 -15.22 0.79
N ILE A 103 3.48 -15.52 1.69
CA ILE A 103 2.12 -15.95 1.30
C ILE A 103 1.39 -14.79 0.64
N MET A 104 1.33 -13.62 1.31
CA MET A 104 0.62 -12.46 0.78
C MET A 104 1.29 -11.88 -0.45
N SER A 105 2.60 -11.96 -0.59
CA SER A 105 3.30 -11.57 -1.83
C SER A 105 2.85 -12.44 -3.00
N ASN A 106 2.72 -13.76 -2.81
CA ASN A 106 2.23 -14.67 -3.84
C ASN A 106 0.75 -14.47 -4.17
N VAL A 107 -0.06 -14.09 -3.18
CA VAL A 107 -1.49 -13.78 -3.40
C VAL A 107 -1.65 -12.44 -4.14
N ALA A 108 -0.91 -11.43 -3.74
CA ALA A 108 -1.09 -10.06 -4.24
C ALA A 108 -0.53 -9.84 -5.64
N HIS A 109 0.58 -10.49 -6.03
CA HIS A 109 1.26 -10.20 -7.29
C HIS A 109 0.44 -10.55 -8.56
N VAL A 110 -0.59 -11.39 -8.42
CA VAL A 110 -1.48 -11.76 -9.53
C VAL A 110 -2.74 -10.88 -9.63
N LEU A 111 -2.90 -9.91 -8.73
CA LEU A 111 -4.05 -9.02 -8.72
C LEU A 111 -3.78 -7.80 -9.60
N SER A 112 -4.73 -7.49 -10.50
CA SER A 112 -4.72 -6.21 -11.20
C SER A 112 -5.08 -5.05 -10.25
N PRO A 113 -4.73 -3.80 -10.58
CA PRO A 113 -5.14 -2.63 -9.78
C PRO A 113 -6.65 -2.57 -9.54
N ASP A 114 -7.45 -2.82 -10.56
CA ASP A 114 -8.92 -2.79 -10.46
C ASP A 114 -9.45 -3.93 -9.56
N MET A 115 -8.84 -5.11 -9.62
CA MET A 115 -9.17 -6.21 -8.71
C MET A 115 -8.84 -5.86 -7.26
N ILE A 116 -7.70 -5.21 -7.00
CA ILE A 116 -7.32 -4.76 -5.66
C ILE A 116 -8.39 -3.81 -5.11
N THR A 117 -8.76 -2.79 -5.88
CA THR A 117 -9.78 -1.80 -5.47
C THR A 117 -11.14 -2.45 -5.26
N ALA A 118 -11.56 -3.36 -6.13
CA ALA A 118 -12.82 -4.08 -5.99
C ALA A 118 -12.86 -4.95 -4.72
N LEU A 119 -11.79 -5.69 -4.43
CA LEU A 119 -11.68 -6.49 -3.21
C LEU A 119 -11.63 -5.64 -1.94
N ALA A 120 -10.89 -4.52 -1.96
CA ALA A 120 -10.85 -3.57 -0.86
C ALA A 120 -12.25 -3.02 -0.54
N THR A 121 -13.02 -2.66 -1.56
CA THR A 121 -14.41 -2.22 -1.42
C THR A 121 -15.30 -3.30 -0.78
N LYS A 122 -15.19 -4.55 -1.24
CA LYS A 122 -15.95 -5.67 -0.66
C LYS A 122 -15.65 -5.87 0.82
N PHE A 123 -14.37 -5.87 1.21
CA PHE A 123 -14.00 -6.02 2.62
C PHE A 123 -14.39 -4.83 3.48
N ARG A 124 -14.39 -3.61 2.92
CA ARG A 124 -14.88 -2.41 3.60
C ARG A 124 -16.33 -2.56 4.05
N ASP A 125 -17.18 -3.18 3.23
CA ASP A 125 -18.61 -3.30 3.47
C ASP A 125 -18.96 -4.39 4.50
N PHE A 126 -18.05 -5.28 4.83
CA PHE A 126 -18.26 -6.29 5.86
C PHE A 126 -18.14 -5.69 7.25
N ASN A 127 -19.07 -6.07 8.15
CA ASN A 127 -19.04 -5.62 9.54
C ASN A 127 -19.40 -6.73 10.54
N PRO A 128 -18.65 -7.84 10.57
CA PRO A 128 -18.86 -8.90 11.56
C PRO A 128 -18.50 -8.41 12.97
N LYS A 129 -19.05 -9.06 13.97
CA LYS A 129 -18.65 -8.82 15.36
C LYS A 129 -17.15 -9.07 15.55
N PRO A 130 -16.49 -8.28 16.41
CA PRO A 130 -15.09 -8.56 16.78
C PRO A 130 -14.95 -9.97 17.36
N LEU A 131 -13.83 -10.63 17.05
CA LEU A 131 -13.49 -11.91 17.67
C LEU A 131 -12.92 -11.73 19.08
N GLY A 132 -12.48 -10.52 19.43
CA GLY A 132 -11.90 -10.22 20.73
C GLY A 132 -10.65 -11.06 21.03
N GLY A 133 -10.55 -11.51 22.29
CA GLY A 133 -9.53 -12.46 22.73
C GLY A 133 -8.40 -11.84 23.55
N GLY A 134 -8.45 -10.53 23.79
CA GLY A 134 -7.57 -9.86 24.74
C GLY A 134 -8.01 -10.11 26.20
N PRO A 135 -7.05 -10.08 27.16
CA PRO A 135 -7.34 -10.16 28.59
C PRO A 135 -8.22 -8.98 29.04
N LYS A 136 -9.35 -9.26 29.67
CA LYS A 136 -10.33 -8.23 30.06
C LYS A 136 -9.79 -7.25 31.09
N GLU A 137 -8.93 -7.70 31.97
CA GLU A 137 -8.27 -6.91 32.99
C GLU A 137 -7.34 -5.82 32.39
N LEU A 138 -6.89 -5.99 31.14
CA LEU A 138 -6.02 -5.02 30.47
C LEU A 138 -6.80 -3.94 29.70
N VAL A 139 -8.09 -4.13 29.45
CA VAL A 139 -8.90 -3.26 28.58
C VAL A 139 -8.88 -1.81 29.05
N ALA A 140 -9.14 -1.55 30.34
CA ALA A 140 -9.16 -0.18 30.88
C ALA A 140 -7.80 0.53 30.79
N LYS A 141 -6.69 -0.21 30.97
CA LYS A 141 -5.35 0.31 30.75
C LYS A 141 -5.10 0.60 29.30
N GLY A 142 -5.54 -0.28 28.41
CA GLY A 142 -5.41 -0.12 26.95
C GLY A 142 -6.19 1.07 26.43
N GLU A 143 -7.39 1.32 26.95
CA GLU A 143 -8.20 2.49 26.63
C GLU A 143 -7.45 3.79 26.94
N ARG A 144 -6.88 3.92 28.16
CA ARG A 144 -6.09 5.09 28.52
C ARG A 144 -4.91 5.30 27.57
N ILE A 145 -4.16 4.25 27.26
CA ILE A 145 -3.04 4.35 26.30
C ILE A 145 -3.54 4.81 24.94
N PHE A 146 -4.67 4.29 24.48
CA PHE A 146 -5.24 4.65 23.19
C PHE A 146 -5.69 6.11 23.14
N GLN A 147 -6.37 6.60 24.20
CA GLN A 147 -6.95 7.95 24.24
C GLN A 147 -5.91 9.02 24.61
N ASP A 148 -4.99 8.73 25.52
CA ASP A 148 -4.10 9.72 26.14
C ASP A 148 -2.65 9.58 25.65
N GLY A 149 -2.29 8.43 25.05
CA GLY A 149 -0.89 8.11 24.72
C GLY A 149 -0.08 7.66 25.92
N VAL A 150 1.24 7.80 25.81
CA VAL A 150 2.23 7.52 26.85
C VAL A 150 3.25 8.68 26.83
N PRO A 151 2.93 9.82 27.47
CA PRO A 151 3.75 11.03 27.40
C PRO A 151 5.20 10.82 27.83
N GLU A 152 5.42 10.02 28.88
CA GLU A 152 6.76 9.69 29.39
C GLU A 152 7.63 8.89 28.41
N ALA A 153 7.01 8.23 27.43
CA ALA A 153 7.67 7.52 26.34
C ALA A 153 7.62 8.31 25.00
N ASN A 154 7.15 9.55 25.03
CA ASN A 154 6.93 10.39 23.85
C ASN A 154 6.01 9.72 22.81
N VAL A 155 5.01 8.97 23.25
CA VAL A 155 4.00 8.33 22.42
C VAL A 155 2.72 9.15 22.47
N ALA A 156 2.34 9.75 21.35
CA ALA A 156 1.09 10.48 21.22
C ALA A 156 -0.13 9.57 21.38
N ALA A 157 -1.29 10.15 21.68
CA ALA A 157 -2.57 9.45 21.70
C ALA A 157 -2.82 8.76 20.37
N CYS A 158 -3.09 7.45 20.39
CA CYS A 158 -3.39 6.67 19.18
C CYS A 158 -4.64 7.21 18.48
N ALA A 159 -5.61 7.68 19.28
CA ALA A 159 -6.85 8.28 18.82
C ALA A 159 -6.64 9.51 17.92
N ALA A 160 -5.52 10.25 18.08
CA ALA A 160 -5.22 11.42 17.28
C ALA A 160 -5.11 11.11 15.78
N CYS A 161 -4.61 9.93 15.42
CA CYS A 161 -4.49 9.48 14.04
C CYS A 161 -5.58 8.44 13.69
N HIS A 162 -5.78 7.43 14.53
CA HIS A 162 -6.71 6.34 14.24
C HIS A 162 -8.18 6.68 14.50
N GLY A 163 -8.45 7.90 14.97
CA GLY A 163 -9.78 8.37 15.34
C GLY A 163 -10.26 7.86 16.71
N PRO A 164 -11.22 8.55 17.37
CA PRO A 164 -11.64 8.24 18.74
C PRO A 164 -12.28 6.87 18.91
N LYS A 165 -12.78 6.28 17.82
CA LYS A 165 -13.36 4.93 17.77
C LYS A 165 -12.43 3.92 17.10
N ALA A 166 -11.17 4.28 16.84
CA ALA A 166 -10.18 3.44 16.16
C ALA A 166 -10.65 2.92 14.78
N LEU A 167 -11.47 3.68 14.06
CA LEU A 167 -11.98 3.31 12.73
C LEU A 167 -11.02 3.65 11.60
N GLY A 168 -10.02 4.50 11.86
CA GLY A 168 -9.10 4.99 10.85
C GLY A 168 -9.75 5.89 9.80
N HIS A 169 -8.95 6.32 8.85
CA HIS A 169 -9.40 7.04 7.64
C HIS A 169 -8.31 6.95 6.57
N GLU A 170 -8.68 6.88 5.32
CA GLU A 170 -7.74 6.81 4.19
C GLU A 170 -6.68 5.71 4.39
N GLU A 171 -5.39 6.06 4.35
CA GLU A 171 -4.28 5.12 4.58
C GLU A 171 -4.05 4.79 6.06
N ILE A 172 -4.70 5.50 6.99
CA ILE A 172 -4.63 5.20 8.42
C ILE A 172 -5.63 4.09 8.76
N PRO A 173 -5.16 2.92 9.19
CA PRO A 173 -6.03 1.75 9.29
C PRO A 173 -7.03 1.82 10.44
N ARG A 174 -8.18 1.18 10.21
CA ARG A 174 -9.07 0.74 11.27
C ARG A 174 -8.32 -0.25 12.18
N LEU A 175 -8.36 -0.02 13.48
CA LEU A 175 -7.84 -0.91 14.51
C LEU A 175 -8.95 -1.59 15.31
N ALA A 176 -10.16 -0.99 15.34
CA ALA A 176 -11.30 -1.53 16.05
C ALA A 176 -11.67 -2.94 15.59
N GLY A 177 -11.74 -3.86 16.53
CA GLY A 177 -12.06 -5.27 16.30
C GLY A 177 -10.97 -6.08 15.62
N GLN A 178 -9.76 -5.55 15.49
CA GLN A 178 -8.63 -6.31 14.98
C GLN A 178 -8.21 -7.36 16.02
N LEU A 179 -7.66 -8.47 15.58
CA LEU A 179 -7.29 -9.57 16.44
C LEU A 179 -6.21 -9.21 17.45
N TYR A 180 -6.42 -9.52 18.72
CA TYR A 180 -5.45 -9.31 19.78
C TYR A 180 -4.04 -9.85 19.45
N PRO A 181 -3.87 -11.14 19.06
CA PRO A 181 -2.55 -11.67 18.74
C PRO A 181 -1.93 -11.03 17.49
N TYR A 182 -2.75 -10.57 16.56
CA TYR A 182 -2.25 -9.88 15.38
C TYR A 182 -1.72 -8.48 15.71
N LEU A 183 -2.43 -7.71 16.54
CA LEU A 183 -1.98 -6.39 17.00
C LEU A 183 -0.66 -6.47 17.75
N ILE A 184 -0.52 -7.47 18.64
CA ILE A 184 0.73 -7.74 19.36
C ILE A 184 1.87 -8.02 18.38
N LYS A 185 1.65 -8.94 17.44
CA LYS A 185 2.63 -9.31 16.43
C LYS A 185 3.11 -8.09 15.64
N GLU A 186 2.19 -7.27 15.14
CA GLU A 186 2.53 -6.10 14.33
C GLU A 186 3.30 -5.05 15.15
N LEU A 187 2.80 -4.68 16.35
CA LEU A 187 3.47 -3.68 17.20
C LEU A 187 4.85 -4.15 17.68
N THR A 188 5.00 -5.42 18.02
CA THR A 188 6.27 -5.96 18.51
C THR A 188 7.33 -6.09 17.41
N ASN A 189 6.89 -6.40 16.16
CA ASN A 189 7.79 -6.69 15.05
C ASN A 189 7.78 -5.61 13.96
N TRP A 190 7.35 -4.39 14.27
CA TRP A 190 7.10 -3.35 13.28
C TRP A 190 8.25 -3.18 12.27
N SER A 191 9.46 -3.02 12.77
CA SER A 191 10.66 -2.83 11.92
C SER A 191 11.01 -4.00 11.03
N LYS A 192 10.53 -5.21 11.36
CA LYS A 192 10.74 -6.40 10.53
C LYS A 192 9.63 -6.60 9.50
N GLU A 193 8.44 -6.06 9.80
CA GLU A 193 7.22 -6.31 9.04
C GLU A 193 6.83 -5.14 8.13
N ARG A 194 7.48 -3.98 8.29
CA ARG A 194 7.12 -2.74 7.58
C ARG A 194 8.35 -1.99 7.08
N GLY A 195 8.16 -1.22 5.99
CA GLY A 195 9.18 -0.32 5.50
C GLY A 195 10.46 -0.99 4.97
N GLN A 196 10.39 -2.23 4.50
CA GLN A 196 11.57 -3.02 4.13
C GLN A 196 12.16 -2.64 2.76
N ASN A 197 11.47 -1.83 1.98
CA ASN A 197 11.98 -1.33 0.71
C ASN A 197 12.24 0.19 0.78
N PRO A 198 13.48 0.63 1.05
CA PRO A 198 13.77 2.05 1.20
C PRO A 198 13.63 2.84 -0.12
N ALA A 199 13.65 2.18 -1.27
CA ALA A 199 13.41 2.81 -2.57
C ALA A 199 11.92 3.16 -2.80
N LYS A 200 11.03 2.57 -1.99
CA LYS A 200 9.59 2.81 -2.04
C LYS A 200 9.05 3.02 -0.62
N PRO A 201 9.37 4.16 0.02
CA PRO A 201 8.87 4.47 1.35
C PRO A 201 7.36 4.64 1.32
N ASP A 202 6.71 4.33 2.44
CA ASP A 202 5.28 4.54 2.65
C ASP A 202 4.99 5.13 4.03
N THR A 203 3.72 5.44 4.30
CA THR A 203 3.28 6.06 5.56
C THR A 203 3.51 5.19 6.79
N SER A 204 3.87 3.91 6.63
CA SER A 204 4.13 3.00 7.76
C SER A 204 5.30 3.42 8.64
N PHE A 205 6.23 4.26 8.11
CA PHE A 205 7.35 4.79 8.90
C PHE A 205 6.90 5.66 10.07
N ILE A 206 5.72 6.30 9.99
CA ILE A 206 5.16 7.15 11.06
C ILE A 206 4.91 6.32 12.33
N MET A 207 4.52 5.06 12.17
CA MET A 207 4.24 4.16 13.28
C MET A 207 5.51 3.53 13.90
N ALA A 208 6.65 3.58 13.22
CA ALA A 208 7.88 2.96 13.72
C ALA A 208 8.32 3.48 15.09
N PRO A 209 8.44 4.80 15.34
CA PRO A 209 8.80 5.31 16.66
C PRO A 209 7.74 4.98 17.72
N VAL A 210 6.45 4.99 17.37
CA VAL A 210 5.37 4.62 18.29
C VAL A 210 5.49 3.16 18.72
N ALA A 211 5.64 2.25 17.76
CA ALA A 211 5.76 0.81 18.05
C ALA A 211 7.02 0.48 18.88
N HIS A 212 8.14 1.18 18.62
CA HIS A 212 9.40 0.97 19.36
C HIS A 212 9.39 1.53 20.80
N SER A 213 8.60 2.56 21.05
CA SER A 213 8.56 3.22 22.35
C SER A 213 7.61 2.56 23.35
N LEU A 214 6.71 1.69 22.86
CA LEU A 214 5.80 0.96 23.73
C LEU A 214 6.48 -0.24 24.41
N THR A 215 6.33 -0.34 25.72
CA THR A 215 6.71 -1.54 26.46
C THR A 215 5.79 -2.72 26.10
N ARG A 216 6.24 -3.93 26.34
CA ARG A 216 5.43 -5.14 26.10
C ARG A 216 4.08 -5.07 26.83
N SER A 217 4.05 -4.64 28.10
CA SER A 217 2.81 -4.49 28.87
C SER A 217 1.85 -3.43 28.31
N GLN A 218 2.38 -2.37 27.66
CA GLN A 218 1.56 -1.37 26.99
C GLN A 218 1.00 -1.90 25.67
N VAL A 219 1.80 -2.65 24.91
CA VAL A 219 1.35 -3.34 23.69
C VAL A 219 0.22 -4.33 24.01
N ASP A 220 0.40 -5.15 25.05
CA ASP A 220 -0.63 -6.10 25.48
C ASP A 220 -1.93 -5.39 25.88
N ALA A 221 -1.83 -4.27 26.61
CA ALA A 221 -3.00 -3.52 27.06
C ALA A 221 -3.74 -2.86 25.88
N VAL A 222 -3.05 -2.12 25.00
CA VAL A 222 -3.71 -1.45 23.87
C VAL A 222 -4.29 -2.45 22.88
N ALA A 223 -3.63 -3.58 22.66
CA ALA A 223 -4.14 -4.67 21.82
C ALA A 223 -5.41 -5.30 22.41
N ALA A 224 -5.48 -5.47 23.75
CA ALA A 224 -6.67 -5.96 24.41
C ALA A 224 -7.88 -5.04 24.22
N TYR A 225 -7.69 -3.74 24.44
CA TYR A 225 -8.73 -2.73 24.21
C TYR A 225 -9.23 -2.74 22.77
N LEU A 226 -8.33 -2.61 21.81
CA LEU A 226 -8.66 -2.52 20.38
C LEU A 226 -9.38 -3.77 19.85
N SER A 227 -9.04 -4.95 20.37
CA SER A 227 -9.62 -6.20 19.89
C SER A 227 -11.10 -6.37 20.22
N ASP A 228 -11.61 -5.65 21.21
CA ASP A 228 -13.01 -5.71 21.64
C ASP A 228 -13.87 -4.57 21.09
N LEU A 229 -13.27 -3.53 20.52
CA LEU A 229 -13.99 -2.41 19.90
C LEU A 229 -14.83 -2.86 18.70
N LYS A 230 -16.00 -2.24 18.52
CA LYS A 230 -16.93 -2.50 17.42
C LYS A 230 -16.79 -1.50 16.28
#